data_917872c7b4120cfd4b6688fd733df415
#
_entry.id   917872c7b4120cfd4b6688fd733df415
#
_cell.length_a   1.000
_cell.length_b   1.000
_cell.length_c   1.000
_cell.angle_alpha   90.00
_cell.angle_beta   90.00
_cell.angle_gamma   90.00
#
_symmetry.space_group_name_H-M   'P 1'
#
loop_
_entity.id
_entity.type
_entity.pdbx_description
1 polymer ?
#
loop_
_entity_poly.entity_id
_entity_poly.type
_entity_poly.pdbx_seq_one_letter_code
_entity_poly.pdbx_strand_id
1 'polypeptide(L)'
;MSIKAPAWPRRRFLAAAGLGPLSLVGGRARAAPPEDEAPEFDEESYGLFAPRTGPELQIDLPQLQYGGDWNPRPGAMRELGQELRLRTRLVPLREPSVVSLDPDELFQTPFLYVAGAGGLPGLVDDERAQSQLRRFVDLGGMIVFDDADGGADFGFGRDVELLIDKLLPGSKLSRVAADHVLYRSFYIVDFPAGRTRAKDHVLGVQDEGRIKILVIPNDLGGALARGDDGHYRWPCTPGGNVQREWAIRMGVNLLLYATCTDYKSDRAHVETLMRNRRWR
;
A
#
# COMPACT_ATOMS: atom_id res chain seq x y z
N MET A 1 -39.69 -18.43 -5.49
CA MET A 1 -38.99 -18.01 -6.71
C MET A 1 -37.50 -18.17 -6.45
N SER A 2 -36.90 -19.24 -7.02
CA SER A 2 -35.54 -19.68 -6.70
C SER A 2 -34.61 -19.08 -7.77
N ILE A 3 -33.66 -18.22 -7.38
CA ILE A 3 -32.68 -17.60 -8.28
C ILE A 3 -31.45 -18.51 -8.29
N LYS A 4 -31.20 -19.16 -9.44
CA LYS A 4 -30.01 -19.97 -9.71
C LYS A 4 -28.80 -19.08 -9.95
N ALA A 5 -27.68 -19.40 -9.28
CA ALA A 5 -26.39 -18.79 -9.54
C ALA A 5 -25.83 -19.24 -10.92
N PRO A 6 -25.09 -18.36 -11.63
CA PRO A 6 -24.49 -18.70 -12.91
C PRO A 6 -23.26 -19.60 -12.73
N ALA A 7 -23.22 -20.69 -13.51
CA ALA A 7 -22.10 -21.62 -13.56
C ALA A 7 -20.99 -21.10 -14.47
N TRP A 8 -19.74 -21.20 -14.01
CA TRP A 8 -18.54 -20.90 -14.80
C TRP A 8 -18.22 -22.03 -15.79
N PRO A 9 -17.83 -21.75 -17.03
CA PRO A 9 -17.51 -22.77 -18.02
C PRO A 9 -16.16 -23.44 -17.73
N ARG A 10 -16.18 -24.74 -17.55
CA ARG A 10 -14.99 -25.60 -17.52
C ARG A 10 -14.42 -25.69 -18.94
N ARG A 11 -13.25 -25.14 -19.20
CA ARG A 11 -12.50 -25.38 -20.43
C ARG A 11 -12.03 -26.83 -20.47
N ARG A 12 -12.56 -27.60 -21.41
CA ARG A 12 -12.08 -28.95 -21.78
C ARG A 12 -10.84 -28.79 -22.65
N PHE A 13 -9.73 -29.36 -22.23
CA PHE A 13 -8.58 -29.57 -23.09
C PHE A 13 -8.87 -30.80 -23.96
N LEU A 14 -8.94 -30.60 -25.28
CA LEU A 14 -8.94 -31.66 -26.26
C LEU A 14 -7.48 -32.07 -26.54
N ALA A 15 -7.16 -33.32 -26.22
CA ALA A 15 -5.92 -33.96 -26.62
C ALA A 15 -6.05 -34.39 -28.09
N ALA A 16 -5.21 -33.85 -28.99
CA ALA A 16 -5.03 -34.34 -30.32
C ALA A 16 -3.87 -35.36 -30.33
N ALA A 17 -4.19 -36.60 -30.58
CA ALA A 17 -3.21 -37.66 -30.83
C ALA A 17 -2.69 -37.54 -32.26
N GLY A 18 -1.40 -37.25 -32.43
CA GLY A 18 -0.68 -37.36 -33.71
C GLY A 18 0.41 -38.43 -33.57
N LEU A 19 0.24 -39.54 -34.27
CA LEU A 19 1.23 -40.62 -34.45
C LEU A 19 2.27 -40.19 -35.48
N GLY A 20 3.54 -40.14 -35.09
CA GLY A 20 4.69 -40.04 -36.01
C GLY A 20 5.84 -40.90 -35.46
N PRO A 21 6.74 -41.47 -36.31
CA PRO A 21 7.49 -42.67 -36.01
C PRO A 21 8.70 -42.49 -35.10
N LEU A 22 8.99 -43.55 -34.32
CA LEU A 22 10.12 -43.72 -33.44
C LEU A 22 11.49 -43.50 -34.10
N SER A 23 12.33 -42.72 -33.45
CA SER A 23 13.78 -42.83 -33.57
C SER A 23 14.34 -43.08 -32.17
N LEU A 24 14.88 -44.25 -31.96
CA LEU A 24 15.60 -44.71 -30.79
C LEU A 24 16.94 -43.95 -30.72
N VAL A 25 17.07 -42.99 -29.80
CA VAL A 25 18.36 -42.49 -29.31
C VAL A 25 18.36 -42.75 -27.82
N GLY A 26 19.25 -43.63 -27.36
CA GLY A 26 19.42 -44.02 -25.98
C GLY A 26 19.91 -42.84 -25.11
N GLY A 27 18.99 -42.22 -24.40
CA GLY A 27 19.27 -41.26 -23.33
C GLY A 27 19.06 -41.98 -21.99
N ARG A 28 20.13 -42.03 -21.17
CA ARG A 28 20.03 -42.52 -19.79
C ARG A 28 18.95 -41.75 -19.05
N ALA A 29 17.93 -42.46 -18.62
CA ALA A 29 16.93 -41.91 -17.71
C ALA A 29 17.63 -41.50 -16.41
N ARG A 30 17.63 -40.21 -16.14
CA ARG A 30 18.03 -39.64 -14.85
C ARG A 30 16.89 -39.95 -13.90
N ALA A 31 17.15 -40.74 -12.86
CA ALA A 31 16.18 -41.03 -11.82
C ALA A 31 15.64 -39.74 -11.24
N ALA A 32 14.33 -39.66 -11.05
CA ALA A 32 13.70 -38.58 -10.30
C ALA A 32 14.26 -38.61 -8.86
N PRO A 33 14.51 -37.44 -8.25
CA PRO A 33 14.91 -37.40 -6.85
C PRO A 33 13.78 -37.96 -5.97
N PRO A 34 14.10 -38.62 -4.83
CA PRO A 34 13.11 -39.14 -3.91
C PRO A 34 12.23 -38.01 -3.36
N GLU A 35 10.92 -38.28 -3.26
CA GLU A 35 9.87 -37.32 -2.90
C GLU A 35 9.83 -36.93 -1.40
N ASP A 36 10.84 -37.24 -0.59
CA ASP A 36 10.78 -37.10 0.89
C ASP A 36 11.94 -36.32 1.54
N GLU A 37 12.61 -35.43 0.84
CA GLU A 37 13.46 -34.44 1.51
C GLU A 37 12.91 -33.03 1.24
N ALA A 38 12.06 -32.56 2.17
CA ALA A 38 11.85 -31.13 2.32
C ALA A 38 13.24 -30.48 2.50
N PRO A 39 13.55 -29.38 1.79
CA PRO A 39 14.84 -28.71 1.98
C PRO A 39 14.97 -28.35 3.46
N GLU A 40 15.96 -28.93 4.15
CA GLU A 40 16.37 -28.46 5.46
C GLU A 40 16.67 -26.96 5.30
N PHE A 41 15.84 -26.14 5.94
CA PHE A 41 16.09 -24.72 6.06
C PHE A 41 17.29 -24.55 6.96
N ASP A 42 18.46 -24.34 6.34
CA ASP A 42 19.69 -23.99 7.02
C ASP A 42 19.52 -22.63 7.67
N GLU A 43 19.33 -22.62 8.99
CA GLU A 43 19.27 -21.38 9.79
C GLU A 43 20.56 -20.55 9.68
N GLU A 44 21.69 -21.15 9.30
CA GLU A 44 22.95 -20.43 9.07
C GLU A 44 22.95 -19.56 7.81
N SER A 45 22.12 -19.85 6.82
CA SER A 45 22.02 -19.01 5.62
C SER A 45 21.37 -17.65 5.87
N TYR A 46 20.65 -17.47 6.97
CA TYR A 46 20.18 -16.16 7.44
C TYR A 46 21.28 -15.30 8.07
N GLY A 47 22.44 -15.87 8.38
CA GLY A 47 23.59 -15.18 8.99
C GLY A 47 24.42 -14.31 8.02
N LEU A 48 24.07 -14.25 6.73
CA LEU A 48 24.78 -13.42 5.74
C LEU A 48 24.46 -11.92 5.83
N PHE A 49 23.59 -11.53 6.72
CA PHE A 49 23.34 -10.12 6.99
C PHE A 49 23.98 -9.74 8.32
N ALA A 50 25.24 -9.33 8.25
CA ALA A 50 25.90 -8.70 9.39
C ALA A 50 24.97 -7.65 10.02
N PRO A 51 24.82 -7.63 11.37
CA PRO A 51 24.01 -6.61 12.02
C PRO A 51 24.53 -5.25 11.56
N ARG A 52 23.63 -4.40 11.07
CA ARG A 52 23.99 -3.02 10.72
C ARG A 52 24.46 -2.34 11.98
N THR A 53 25.76 -2.07 12.08
CA THR A 53 26.38 -1.24 13.10
C THR A 53 26.17 0.24 12.74
N GLY A 54 24.95 0.73 12.87
CA GLY A 54 24.55 2.12 12.66
C GLY A 54 23.18 2.35 13.29
N PRO A 55 22.78 3.60 13.58
CA PRO A 55 21.45 3.87 14.05
C PRO A 55 20.46 3.36 13.00
N GLU A 56 19.60 2.44 13.40
CA GLU A 56 18.50 1.98 12.55
C GLU A 56 17.61 3.19 12.21
N LEU A 57 17.46 3.49 10.93
CA LEU A 57 16.56 4.53 10.48
C LEU A 57 15.13 4.04 10.73
N GLN A 58 14.53 4.54 11.79
CA GLN A 58 13.15 4.24 12.12
C GLN A 58 12.22 5.02 11.19
N ILE A 59 11.17 4.36 10.73
CA ILE A 59 10.12 4.94 9.89
C ILE A 59 8.89 5.17 10.76
N ASP A 60 8.35 6.39 10.75
CA ASP A 60 7.06 6.70 11.33
C ASP A 60 5.95 6.59 10.29
N LEU A 61 4.76 6.20 10.76
CA LEU A 61 3.53 6.09 9.97
C LEU A 61 2.46 7.01 10.57
N PRO A 62 2.70 8.35 10.56
CA PRO A 62 1.87 9.28 11.29
C PRO A 62 0.44 9.30 10.75
N GLN A 63 -0.50 9.34 11.69
CA GLN A 63 -1.93 9.50 11.44
C GLN A 63 -2.39 10.89 11.84
N LEU A 64 -3.06 11.59 10.91
CA LEU A 64 -3.59 12.93 11.16
C LEU A 64 -4.80 12.88 12.08
N GLN A 65 -4.74 13.66 13.16
CA GLN A 65 -5.88 13.98 14.02
C GLN A 65 -6.58 15.25 13.52
N TYR A 66 -7.87 15.17 13.23
CA TYR A 66 -8.70 16.29 12.79
C TYR A 66 -10.05 16.27 13.52
N GLY A 67 -10.94 17.21 13.21
CA GLY A 67 -12.19 17.42 13.95
C GLY A 67 -13.29 16.35 13.78
N GLY A 68 -13.11 15.38 12.85
CA GLY A 68 -14.08 14.33 12.58
C GLY A 68 -13.74 12.98 13.23
N ASP A 69 -14.32 11.90 12.70
CA ASP A 69 -13.94 10.54 13.05
C ASP A 69 -12.61 10.17 12.37
N TRP A 70 -11.52 10.72 12.89
CA TRP A 70 -10.18 10.58 12.35
C TRP A 70 -9.55 9.21 12.61
N ASN A 71 -10.06 8.45 13.57
CA ASN A 71 -9.51 7.15 13.95
C ASN A 71 -10.58 6.05 14.01
N PRO A 72 -11.32 5.82 12.92
CA PRO A 72 -12.36 4.78 12.87
C PRO A 72 -11.81 3.36 12.94
N ARG A 73 -10.49 3.21 12.71
CA ARG A 73 -9.78 1.92 12.72
C ARG A 73 -8.56 1.94 13.65
N PRO A 74 -8.78 2.01 14.98
CA PRO A 74 -7.71 2.12 15.95
C PRO A 74 -6.69 0.98 15.80
N GLY A 75 -5.39 1.34 15.81
CA GLY A 75 -4.28 0.40 15.69
C GLY A 75 -3.95 -0.04 14.26
N ALA A 76 -4.68 0.40 13.23
CA ALA A 76 -4.42 -0.02 11.84
C ALA A 76 -2.98 0.25 11.39
N MET A 77 -2.45 1.45 11.64
CA MET A 77 -1.07 1.81 11.26
C MET A 77 -0.02 1.07 12.09
N ARG A 78 -0.30 0.78 13.36
CA ARG A 78 0.55 -0.09 14.18
C ARG A 78 0.66 -1.49 13.59
N GLU A 79 -0.46 -2.09 13.21
CA GLU A 79 -0.49 -3.42 12.60
C GLU A 79 0.20 -3.41 11.23
N LEU A 80 0.02 -2.36 10.42
CA LEU A 80 0.75 -2.21 9.16
C LEU A 80 2.26 -2.10 9.39
N GLY A 81 2.68 -1.39 10.42
CA GLY A 81 4.08 -1.32 10.84
C GLY A 81 4.64 -2.70 11.22
N GLN A 82 3.88 -3.51 11.97
CA GLN A 82 4.29 -4.87 12.31
C GLN A 82 4.44 -5.75 11.06
N GLU A 83 3.48 -5.70 10.14
CA GLU A 83 3.55 -6.44 8.87
C GLU A 83 4.74 -5.98 8.01
N LEU A 84 5.02 -4.68 7.98
CA LEU A 84 6.19 -4.12 7.29
C LEU A 84 7.50 -4.65 7.88
N ARG A 85 7.62 -4.69 9.21
CA ARG A 85 8.78 -5.22 9.92
C ARG A 85 8.98 -6.71 9.66
N LEU A 86 7.90 -7.51 9.64
CA LEU A 86 7.95 -8.95 9.39
C LEU A 86 8.32 -9.29 7.94
N ARG A 87 7.94 -8.45 6.98
CA ARG A 87 8.05 -8.74 5.54
C ARG A 87 9.20 -8.01 4.85
N THR A 88 9.77 -7.00 5.49
CA THR A 88 10.83 -6.17 4.91
C THR A 88 11.96 -5.95 5.93
N ARG A 89 12.97 -5.17 5.54
CA ARG A 89 14.06 -4.75 6.44
C ARG A 89 13.84 -3.38 7.05
N LEU A 90 12.66 -2.80 6.88
CA LEU A 90 12.32 -1.51 7.46
C LEU A 90 11.96 -1.69 8.94
N VAL A 91 12.32 -0.71 9.74
CA VAL A 91 12.04 -0.71 11.18
C VAL A 91 11.06 0.43 11.48
N PRO A 92 9.75 0.17 11.42
CA PRO A 92 8.76 1.18 11.80
C PRO A 92 8.79 1.43 13.31
N LEU A 93 8.37 2.63 13.71
CA LEU A 93 8.06 2.91 15.11
C LEU A 93 7.03 1.90 15.61
N ARG A 94 7.19 1.46 16.85
CA ARG A 94 6.26 0.50 17.46
C ARG A 94 4.84 1.07 17.57
N GLU A 95 4.76 2.33 17.96
CA GLU A 95 3.51 3.09 18.01
C GLU A 95 3.64 4.25 17.03
N PRO A 96 2.86 4.27 15.95
CA PRO A 96 2.81 5.37 15.02
C PRO A 96 2.39 6.67 15.70
N SER A 97 2.98 7.78 15.28
CA SER A 97 2.62 9.09 15.81
C SER A 97 1.20 9.48 15.42
N VAL A 98 0.51 10.13 16.36
CA VAL A 98 -0.70 10.91 16.05
C VAL A 98 -0.26 12.36 15.95
N VAL A 99 -0.48 12.94 14.77
CA VAL A 99 -0.02 14.30 14.48
C VAL A 99 -1.20 15.23 14.24
N SER A 100 -1.01 16.48 14.62
CA SER A 100 -1.93 17.57 14.30
C SER A 100 -1.47 18.32 13.04
N LEU A 101 -2.17 19.39 12.70
CA LEU A 101 -1.73 20.32 11.64
C LEU A 101 -0.68 21.32 12.11
N ASP A 102 -0.08 21.10 13.28
CA ASP A 102 1.06 21.87 13.73
C ASP A 102 2.28 21.57 12.84
N PRO A 103 2.96 22.62 12.29
CA PRO A 103 4.12 22.41 11.42
C PRO A 103 5.25 21.59 12.06
N ASP A 104 5.46 21.72 13.37
CA ASP A 104 6.52 21.00 14.09
C ASP A 104 6.26 19.48 14.15
N GLU A 105 5.01 19.07 14.04
CA GLU A 105 4.61 17.66 13.99
C GLU A 105 4.45 17.17 12.54
N LEU A 106 3.73 17.96 11.71
CA LEU A 106 3.31 17.56 10.37
C LEU A 106 4.48 17.29 9.41
N PHE A 107 5.55 18.09 9.49
CA PHE A 107 6.65 18.05 8.51
C PHE A 107 7.81 17.12 8.90
N GLN A 108 7.63 16.23 9.88
CA GLN A 108 8.67 15.30 10.32
C GLN A 108 8.88 14.11 9.38
N THR A 109 7.86 13.74 8.61
CA THR A 109 7.90 12.59 7.68
C THR A 109 7.26 12.94 6.35
N PRO A 110 7.67 12.32 5.24
CA PRO A 110 7.07 12.56 3.92
C PRO A 110 5.77 11.79 3.70
N PHE A 111 5.23 11.10 4.69
CA PHE A 111 4.02 10.29 4.63
C PHE A 111 3.01 10.78 5.66
N LEU A 112 1.74 10.87 5.27
CA LEU A 112 0.65 11.23 6.17
C LEU A 112 -0.58 10.36 5.88
N TYR A 113 -1.04 9.62 6.88
CA TYR A 113 -2.25 8.83 6.79
C TYR A 113 -3.44 9.59 7.38
N VAL A 114 -4.52 9.68 6.61
CA VAL A 114 -5.77 10.35 6.97
C VAL A 114 -6.92 9.37 6.79
N ALA A 115 -7.35 8.75 7.88
CA ALA A 115 -8.53 7.88 7.85
C ALA A 115 -9.77 8.65 8.26
N GLY A 116 -10.94 8.18 7.84
CA GLY A 116 -12.20 8.76 8.28
C GLY A 116 -13.41 7.96 7.88
N ALA A 117 -14.49 8.17 8.62
CA ALA A 117 -15.82 7.76 8.27
C ALA A 117 -16.73 9.01 8.21
N GLY A 118 -17.55 9.12 7.18
CA GLY A 118 -18.34 10.31 6.95
C GLY A 118 -17.52 11.49 6.39
N GLY A 119 -17.72 12.70 6.92
CA GLY A 119 -17.05 13.90 6.39
C GLY A 119 -15.68 14.19 6.96
N LEU A 120 -15.03 15.27 6.47
CA LEU A 120 -13.73 15.80 6.90
C LEU A 120 -13.85 17.21 7.54
N PRO A 121 -14.63 17.36 8.65
CA PRO A 121 -14.79 18.67 9.28
C PRO A 121 -13.42 19.17 9.83
N GLY A 122 -13.20 20.49 9.70
CA GLY A 122 -11.93 21.09 10.09
C GLY A 122 -10.81 20.92 9.07
N LEU A 123 -11.03 20.16 7.98
CA LEU A 123 -10.10 20.12 6.83
C LEU A 123 -10.70 20.82 5.61
N VAL A 124 -11.96 20.56 5.31
CA VAL A 124 -12.64 21.12 4.13
C VAL A 124 -13.02 22.59 4.33
N ASP A 125 -13.31 22.99 5.55
CA ASP A 125 -13.85 24.32 5.93
C ASP A 125 -12.82 25.24 6.61
N ASP A 126 -11.60 24.79 6.85
CA ASP A 126 -10.51 25.56 7.47
C ASP A 126 -9.38 25.86 6.47
N GLU A 127 -9.23 27.16 6.09
CA GLU A 127 -8.19 27.62 5.17
C GLU A 127 -6.78 27.41 5.74
N ARG A 128 -6.60 27.47 7.07
CA ARG A 128 -5.30 27.21 7.70
C ARG A 128 -4.91 25.75 7.54
N ALA A 129 -5.85 24.83 7.78
CA ALA A 129 -5.67 23.40 7.54
C ALA A 129 -5.27 23.13 6.09
N GLN A 130 -6.00 23.70 5.15
CA GLN A 130 -5.73 23.57 3.72
C GLN A 130 -4.34 24.09 3.35
N SER A 131 -3.94 25.25 3.89
CA SER A 131 -2.62 25.81 3.66
C SER A 131 -1.50 24.90 4.14
N GLN A 132 -1.61 24.30 5.33
CA GLN A 132 -0.62 23.37 5.86
C GLN A 132 -0.53 22.08 5.05
N LEU A 133 -1.67 21.49 4.68
CA LEU A 133 -1.70 20.29 3.85
C LEU A 133 -1.15 20.54 2.44
N ARG A 134 -1.47 21.71 1.84
CA ARG A 134 -0.88 22.11 0.56
C ARG A 134 0.64 22.20 0.67
N ARG A 135 1.14 22.90 1.69
CA ARG A 135 2.58 23.03 1.94
C ARG A 135 3.23 21.67 2.14
N PHE A 136 2.57 20.74 2.84
CA PHE A 136 3.06 19.38 3.03
C PHE A 136 3.27 18.68 1.68
N VAL A 137 2.28 18.74 0.78
CA VAL A 137 2.37 18.16 -0.56
C VAL A 137 3.42 18.86 -1.43
N ASP A 138 3.52 20.19 -1.35
CA ASP A 138 4.49 20.97 -2.12
C ASP A 138 5.95 20.69 -1.71
N LEU A 139 6.17 20.37 -0.43
CA LEU A 139 7.47 19.92 0.10
C LEU A 139 7.80 18.46 -0.22
N GLY A 140 6.94 17.77 -0.96
CA GLY A 140 7.16 16.40 -1.38
C GLY A 140 6.45 15.35 -0.53
N GLY A 141 5.64 15.73 0.44
CA GLY A 141 4.84 14.81 1.24
C GLY A 141 3.76 14.11 0.43
N MET A 142 3.44 12.88 0.83
CA MET A 142 2.35 12.08 0.26
C MET A 142 1.24 11.93 1.28
N ILE A 143 0.02 12.34 0.92
CA ILE A 143 -1.18 12.15 1.76
C ILE A 143 -1.93 10.91 1.27
N VAL A 144 -2.31 10.05 2.19
CA VAL A 144 -3.13 8.87 1.94
C VAL A 144 -4.45 8.99 2.68
N PHE A 145 -5.53 9.14 1.94
CA PHE A 145 -6.90 9.09 2.46
C PHE A 145 -7.43 7.66 2.42
N ASP A 146 -7.85 7.14 3.57
CA ASP A 146 -8.44 5.80 3.69
C ASP A 146 -9.89 5.90 4.12
N ASP A 147 -10.78 5.52 3.20
CA ASP A 147 -12.23 5.58 3.37
C ASP A 147 -12.73 4.41 4.22
N ALA A 148 -12.93 4.64 5.50
CA ALA A 148 -13.45 3.65 6.43
C ALA A 148 -14.94 3.31 6.19
N ASP A 149 -15.66 4.11 5.38
CA ASP A 149 -17.00 3.77 4.91
C ASP A 149 -16.97 2.59 3.93
N GLY A 150 -15.78 2.27 3.40
CA GLY A 150 -15.54 1.09 2.57
C GLY A 150 -16.24 1.17 1.21
N GLY A 151 -16.29 2.36 0.64
CA GLY A 151 -16.90 2.65 -0.64
C GLY A 151 -18.41 2.91 -0.58
N ALA A 152 -18.99 3.02 0.62
CA ALA A 152 -20.32 3.59 0.80
C ALA A 152 -20.24 5.13 0.75
N ASP A 153 -21.25 5.77 0.23
CA ASP A 153 -21.29 7.23 0.08
C ASP A 153 -21.85 7.91 1.34
N PHE A 154 -21.08 7.91 2.43
CA PHE A 154 -21.43 8.63 3.66
C PHE A 154 -20.76 10.01 3.78
N GLY A 155 -20.08 10.47 2.73
CA GLY A 155 -19.55 11.81 2.61
C GLY A 155 -18.03 11.91 2.61
N PHE A 156 -17.29 10.90 3.06
CA PHE A 156 -15.83 10.94 3.10
C PHE A 156 -15.22 11.19 1.71
N GLY A 157 -15.59 10.39 0.71
CA GLY A 157 -15.08 10.53 -0.66
C GLY A 157 -15.37 11.90 -1.25
N ARG A 158 -16.60 12.42 -1.07
CA ARG A 158 -16.98 13.77 -1.53
C ARG A 158 -16.12 14.85 -0.88
N ASP A 159 -15.94 14.78 0.44
CA ASP A 159 -15.17 15.79 1.16
C ASP A 159 -13.67 15.72 0.80
N VAL A 160 -13.14 14.52 0.51
CA VAL A 160 -11.78 14.36 -0.05
C VAL A 160 -11.66 15.04 -1.40
N GLU A 161 -12.62 14.86 -2.32
CA GLU A 161 -12.60 15.53 -3.63
C GLU A 161 -12.65 17.07 -3.47
N LEU A 162 -13.53 17.58 -2.61
CA LEU A 162 -13.60 19.03 -2.31
C LEU A 162 -12.29 19.55 -1.70
N LEU A 163 -11.68 18.80 -0.82
CA LEU A 163 -10.40 19.14 -0.21
C LEU A 163 -9.28 19.18 -1.27
N ILE A 164 -9.22 18.18 -2.15
CA ILE A 164 -8.24 18.12 -3.24
C ILE A 164 -8.36 19.34 -4.15
N ASP A 165 -9.57 19.73 -4.54
CA ASP A 165 -9.79 20.92 -5.36
C ASP A 165 -9.26 22.21 -4.70
N LYS A 166 -9.32 22.27 -3.37
CA LYS A 166 -8.78 23.39 -2.58
C LYS A 166 -7.25 23.31 -2.41
N LEU A 167 -6.71 22.12 -2.20
CA LEU A 167 -5.26 21.90 -2.03
C LEU A 167 -4.50 22.09 -3.33
N LEU A 168 -5.00 21.54 -4.42
CA LEU A 168 -4.32 21.45 -5.71
C LEU A 168 -5.28 21.88 -6.84
N PRO A 169 -5.61 23.18 -6.95
CA PRO A 169 -6.54 23.67 -7.95
C PRO A 169 -6.15 23.25 -9.37
N GLY A 170 -7.10 22.69 -10.12
CA GLY A 170 -6.88 22.19 -11.48
C GLY A 170 -6.29 20.81 -11.58
N SER A 171 -5.89 20.18 -10.49
CA SER A 171 -5.49 18.78 -10.45
C SER A 171 -6.73 17.88 -10.48
N LYS A 172 -6.60 16.70 -11.11
CA LYS A 172 -7.71 15.74 -11.19
C LYS A 172 -7.40 14.50 -10.37
N LEU A 173 -8.32 14.13 -9.49
CA LEU A 173 -8.34 12.82 -8.89
C LEU A 173 -8.70 11.79 -9.97
N SER A 174 -7.82 10.86 -10.26
CA SER A 174 -7.96 9.88 -11.32
C SER A 174 -7.58 8.48 -10.87
N ARG A 175 -8.07 7.48 -11.59
CA ARG A 175 -7.69 6.09 -11.34
C ARG A 175 -6.18 5.92 -11.52
N VAL A 176 -5.52 5.31 -10.54
CA VAL A 176 -4.13 4.90 -10.67
C VAL A 176 -4.06 3.72 -11.63
N ALA A 177 -3.23 3.83 -12.68
CA ALA A 177 -3.11 2.81 -13.72
C ALA A 177 -2.67 1.46 -13.13
N ALA A 178 -3.20 0.36 -13.64
CA ALA A 178 -2.93 -0.99 -13.11
C ALA A 178 -1.45 -1.41 -13.24
N ASP A 179 -0.71 -0.79 -14.16
CA ASP A 179 0.73 -0.99 -14.35
C ASP A 179 1.60 -0.01 -13.53
N HIS A 180 0.98 0.86 -12.72
CA HIS A 180 1.71 1.81 -11.90
C HIS A 180 2.61 1.10 -10.87
N VAL A 181 3.77 1.69 -10.59
CA VAL A 181 4.78 1.14 -9.67
C VAL A 181 4.24 0.89 -8.26
N LEU A 182 3.23 1.63 -7.81
CA LEU A 182 2.54 1.41 -6.54
C LEU A 182 2.09 -0.06 -6.36
N TYR A 183 1.58 -0.69 -7.42
CA TYR A 183 1.10 -2.08 -7.37
C TYR A 183 2.22 -3.12 -7.45
N ARG A 184 3.49 -2.68 -7.58
CA ARG A 184 4.67 -3.54 -7.78
C ARG A 184 5.88 -3.13 -6.95
N SER A 185 5.70 -2.26 -5.96
CA SER A 185 6.81 -1.73 -5.15
C SER A 185 7.55 -2.82 -4.40
N PHE A 186 6.83 -3.87 -3.97
CA PHE A 186 7.36 -5.05 -3.30
C PHE A 186 6.61 -6.33 -3.70
N TYR A 187 5.30 -6.33 -3.59
CA TYR A 187 4.42 -7.39 -4.05
C TYR A 187 3.79 -7.02 -5.38
N ILE A 188 3.47 -8.02 -6.21
CA ILE A 188 2.56 -7.82 -7.33
C ILE A 188 1.14 -7.86 -6.76
N VAL A 189 0.43 -6.74 -6.86
CA VAL A 189 -0.94 -6.56 -6.37
C VAL A 189 -1.86 -6.35 -7.56
N ASP A 190 -2.68 -7.35 -7.86
CA ASP A 190 -3.63 -7.28 -8.97
C ASP A 190 -4.92 -6.55 -8.59
N PHE A 191 -5.21 -6.48 -7.29
CA PHE A 191 -6.40 -5.83 -6.77
C PHE A 191 -6.10 -5.12 -5.44
N PRO A 192 -6.33 -3.79 -5.35
CA PRO A 192 -6.14 -3.02 -4.13
C PRO A 192 -7.28 -3.31 -3.14
N ALA A 193 -7.22 -4.46 -2.47
CA ALA A 193 -8.21 -4.85 -1.48
C ALA A 193 -8.07 -4.04 -0.19
N GLY A 194 -9.16 -3.93 0.53
CA GLY A 194 -9.26 -3.50 1.91
C GLY A 194 -10.21 -4.43 2.67
N ARG A 195 -10.86 -3.93 3.69
CA ARG A 195 -11.94 -4.67 4.37
C ARG A 195 -13.08 -4.99 3.39
N THR A 196 -13.33 -4.09 2.46
CA THR A 196 -14.30 -4.28 1.38
C THR A 196 -13.60 -4.47 0.02
N ARG A 197 -14.40 -4.74 -1.01
CA ARG A 197 -13.99 -4.79 -2.42
C ARG A 197 -14.94 -3.94 -3.27
N ALA A 198 -15.25 -2.74 -2.79
CA ALA A 198 -16.19 -1.83 -3.45
C ALA A 198 -15.64 -1.30 -4.79
N LYS A 199 -14.34 -1.03 -4.85
CA LYS A 199 -13.65 -0.55 -6.05
C LYS A 199 -12.47 -1.46 -6.41
N ASP A 200 -12.22 -1.63 -7.70
CA ASP A 200 -11.11 -2.41 -8.25
C ASP A 200 -9.82 -1.59 -8.45
N HIS A 201 -9.81 -0.35 -7.98
CA HIS A 201 -8.70 0.59 -8.12
C HIS A 201 -8.64 1.55 -6.93
N VAL A 202 -7.50 2.19 -6.76
CA VAL A 202 -7.34 3.38 -5.95
C VAL A 202 -7.34 4.61 -6.84
N LEU A 203 -7.67 5.76 -6.27
CA LEU A 203 -7.61 7.06 -6.95
C LEU A 203 -6.38 7.83 -6.50
N GLY A 204 -5.83 8.66 -7.37
CA GLY A 204 -4.66 9.47 -7.03
C GLY A 204 -4.60 10.78 -7.80
N VAL A 205 -3.99 11.77 -7.18
CA VAL A 205 -3.48 12.97 -7.84
C VAL A 205 -2.01 12.75 -8.11
N GLN A 206 -1.63 12.79 -9.38
CA GLN A 206 -0.26 12.54 -9.84
C GLN A 206 0.33 13.81 -10.47
N ASP A 207 1.62 13.99 -10.23
CA ASP A 207 2.42 15.03 -10.86
C ASP A 207 3.78 14.44 -11.25
N GLU A 208 4.20 14.60 -12.51
CA GLU A 208 5.43 14.01 -13.06
C GLU A 208 5.61 12.51 -12.78
N GLY A 209 4.49 11.77 -12.73
CA GLY A 209 4.48 10.32 -12.46
C GLY A 209 4.57 9.95 -10.98
N ARG A 210 4.60 10.93 -10.06
CA ARG A 210 4.56 10.73 -8.63
C ARG A 210 3.15 10.95 -8.07
N ILE A 211 2.68 10.06 -7.22
CA ILE A 211 1.43 10.24 -6.49
C ILE A 211 1.68 11.20 -5.32
N LYS A 212 1.00 12.34 -5.32
CA LYS A 212 0.98 13.32 -4.22
C LYS A 212 -0.12 13.03 -3.21
N ILE A 213 -1.29 12.64 -3.71
CA ILE A 213 -2.45 12.26 -2.90
C ILE A 213 -2.96 10.93 -3.41
N LEU A 214 -3.20 10.00 -2.50
CA LEU A 214 -3.82 8.70 -2.78
C LEU A 214 -5.12 8.58 -2.00
N VAL A 215 -6.15 8.04 -2.64
CA VAL A 215 -7.44 7.72 -1.99
C VAL A 215 -7.71 6.23 -2.11
N ILE A 216 -7.89 5.57 -0.98
CA ILE A 216 -8.16 4.15 -0.84
C ILE A 216 -9.63 3.97 -0.46
N PRO A 217 -10.50 3.52 -1.39
CA PRO A 217 -11.94 3.45 -1.15
C PRO A 217 -12.40 2.16 -0.46
N ASN A 218 -11.50 1.23 -0.18
CA ASN A 218 -11.85 -0.12 0.26
C ASN A 218 -11.62 -0.38 1.76
N ASP A 219 -11.40 0.66 2.58
CA ASP A 219 -11.17 0.54 4.02
C ASP A 219 -9.95 -0.37 4.32
N LEU A 220 -8.76 0.13 3.98
CA LEU A 220 -7.50 -0.55 4.23
C LEU A 220 -7.30 -0.78 5.74
N GLY A 221 -7.52 0.27 6.54
CA GLY A 221 -7.38 0.20 8.00
C GLY A 221 -8.29 -0.84 8.63
N GLY A 222 -9.52 -1.01 8.13
CA GLY A 222 -10.44 -2.03 8.60
C GLY A 222 -9.98 -3.46 8.31
N ALA A 223 -9.19 -3.65 7.25
CA ALA A 223 -8.57 -4.94 6.99
C ALA A 223 -7.41 -5.25 7.95
N LEU A 224 -6.75 -4.22 8.49
CA LEU A 224 -5.52 -4.34 9.28
C LEU A 224 -5.78 -4.38 10.79
N ALA A 225 -6.69 -3.56 11.28
CA ALA A 225 -6.86 -3.30 12.72
C ALA A 225 -7.22 -4.55 13.52
N ARG A 226 -6.48 -4.74 14.63
CA ARG A 226 -6.70 -5.83 15.60
C ARG A 226 -7.22 -5.29 16.92
N GLY A 227 -7.90 -6.13 17.68
CA GLY A 227 -8.24 -5.88 19.07
C GLY A 227 -7.07 -6.18 20.02
N ASP A 228 -7.26 -5.87 21.30
CA ASP A 228 -6.28 -6.15 22.34
C ASP A 228 -6.08 -7.67 22.57
N ASP A 229 -7.05 -8.46 22.11
CA ASP A 229 -7.02 -9.92 22.07
C ASP A 229 -6.17 -10.48 20.88
N GLY A 230 -5.61 -9.60 20.06
CA GLY A 230 -4.83 -9.96 18.86
C GLY A 230 -5.66 -10.40 17.66
N HIS A 231 -6.99 -10.49 17.78
CA HIS A 231 -7.87 -10.85 16.67
C HIS A 231 -8.23 -9.64 15.83
N TYR A 232 -8.43 -9.87 14.52
CA TYR A 232 -8.91 -8.83 13.62
C TYR A 232 -10.32 -8.37 14.02
N ARG A 233 -10.51 -7.05 14.15
CA ARG A 233 -11.79 -6.47 14.59
C ARG A 233 -12.90 -6.61 13.57
N TRP A 234 -12.56 -6.53 12.29
CA TRP A 234 -13.55 -6.54 11.20
C TRP A 234 -13.26 -7.66 10.21
N PRO A 235 -14.29 -8.39 9.76
CA PRO A 235 -14.13 -9.37 8.70
C PRO A 235 -13.89 -8.67 7.35
N CYS A 236 -13.03 -9.23 6.52
CA CYS A 236 -12.90 -8.82 5.13
C CYS A 236 -13.98 -9.49 4.28
N THR A 237 -14.70 -8.69 3.48
CA THR A 237 -15.83 -9.18 2.69
C THR A 237 -15.66 -8.80 1.21
N PRO A 238 -15.90 -9.74 0.27
CA PRO A 238 -16.40 -11.11 0.43
C PRO A 238 -15.31 -12.17 0.63
N GLY A 239 -14.01 -11.84 0.54
CA GLY A 239 -12.92 -12.80 0.35
C GLY A 239 -12.19 -13.25 1.63
N GLY A 240 -12.66 -12.84 2.83
CA GLY A 240 -12.09 -13.31 4.10
C GLY A 240 -10.58 -13.05 4.24
N ASN A 241 -9.86 -14.04 4.77
CA ASN A 241 -8.41 -13.91 5.03
C ASN A 241 -7.56 -13.77 3.75
N VAL A 242 -8.00 -14.32 2.62
CA VAL A 242 -7.32 -14.13 1.34
C VAL A 242 -7.37 -12.66 0.91
N GLN A 243 -8.53 -12.02 1.05
CA GLN A 243 -8.68 -10.59 0.78
C GLN A 243 -7.84 -9.73 1.73
N ARG A 244 -7.76 -10.12 3.01
CA ARG A 244 -6.92 -9.46 4.01
C ARG A 244 -5.44 -9.50 3.63
N GLU A 245 -4.96 -10.64 3.17
CA GLU A 245 -3.57 -10.75 2.69
C GLU A 245 -3.30 -9.80 1.52
N TRP A 246 -4.24 -9.62 0.59
CA TRP A 246 -4.13 -8.63 -0.47
C TRP A 246 -4.10 -7.20 0.07
N ALA A 247 -4.90 -6.90 1.10
CA ALA A 247 -4.87 -5.59 1.76
C ALA A 247 -3.52 -5.33 2.45
N ILE A 248 -2.98 -6.31 3.17
CA ILE A 248 -1.64 -6.22 3.78
C ILE A 248 -0.57 -5.95 2.72
N ARG A 249 -0.57 -6.70 1.61
CA ARG A 249 0.38 -6.49 0.50
C ARG A 249 0.26 -5.09 -0.10
N MET A 250 -0.96 -4.60 -0.27
CA MET A 250 -1.20 -3.24 -0.75
C MET A 250 -0.63 -2.20 0.22
N GLY A 251 -0.85 -2.37 1.53
CA GLY A 251 -0.29 -1.49 2.56
C GLY A 251 1.24 -1.48 2.58
N VAL A 252 1.88 -2.65 2.46
CA VAL A 252 3.35 -2.75 2.35
C VAL A 252 3.86 -2.06 1.09
N ASN A 253 3.21 -2.28 -0.05
CA ASN A 253 3.56 -1.61 -1.30
C ASN A 253 3.44 -0.09 -1.19
N LEU A 254 2.37 0.39 -0.57
CA LEU A 254 2.12 1.80 -0.35
C LEU A 254 3.25 2.46 0.44
N LEU A 255 3.66 1.86 1.55
CA LEU A 255 4.71 2.42 2.40
C LEU A 255 6.07 2.40 1.69
N LEU A 256 6.40 1.33 0.98
CA LEU A 256 7.63 1.28 0.20
C LEU A 256 7.61 2.27 -0.96
N TYR A 257 6.47 2.47 -1.60
CA TYR A 257 6.31 3.50 -2.63
C TYR A 257 6.55 4.89 -2.03
N ALA A 258 5.90 5.23 -0.92
CA ALA A 258 6.02 6.53 -0.28
C ALA A 258 7.46 6.83 0.19
N THR A 259 8.14 5.85 0.80
CA THR A 259 9.49 6.03 1.36
C THR A 259 10.60 5.92 0.32
N CYS A 260 10.44 5.09 -0.72
CA CYS A 260 11.47 4.88 -1.74
C CYS A 260 11.45 5.91 -2.86
N THR A 261 10.33 6.62 -3.07
CA THR A 261 10.23 7.65 -4.12
C THR A 261 11.14 8.84 -3.79
N ASP A 262 11.24 9.22 -2.52
CA ASP A 262 12.14 10.29 -2.10
C ASP A 262 13.62 9.90 -2.29
N TYR A 263 14.00 8.67 -1.97
CA TYR A 263 15.37 8.19 -2.17
C TYR A 263 15.81 8.20 -3.64
N LYS A 264 14.90 7.92 -4.58
CA LYS A 264 15.21 7.98 -6.02
C LYS A 264 15.33 9.40 -6.56
N SER A 265 14.47 10.33 -6.11
CA SER A 265 14.57 11.74 -6.50
C SER A 265 15.80 12.42 -5.92
N ASP A 266 16.16 12.17 -4.67
CA ASP A 266 17.39 12.66 -4.05
C ASP A 266 18.63 12.12 -4.75
N ARG A 267 18.63 10.86 -5.15
CA ARG A 267 19.74 10.26 -5.88
C ARG A 267 19.91 10.84 -7.28
N ALA A 268 18.81 11.08 -8.00
CA ALA A 268 18.84 11.75 -9.31
C ALA A 268 19.31 13.20 -9.18
N HIS A 269 18.91 13.90 -8.11
CA HIS A 269 19.35 15.26 -7.82
C HIS A 269 20.83 15.32 -7.44
N VAL A 270 21.32 14.40 -6.61
CA VAL A 270 22.73 14.25 -6.26
C VAL A 270 23.58 13.90 -7.49
N GLU A 271 23.12 12.98 -8.35
CA GLU A 271 23.82 12.66 -9.61
C GLU A 271 23.89 13.87 -10.55
N THR A 272 22.84 14.66 -10.64
CA THR A 272 22.78 15.89 -11.43
C THR A 272 23.75 16.96 -10.86
N LEU A 273 23.77 17.13 -9.55
CA LEU A 273 24.72 18.03 -8.88
C LEU A 273 26.16 17.58 -9.04
N MET A 274 26.44 16.28 -8.96
CA MET A 274 27.77 15.71 -9.18
C MET A 274 28.23 15.86 -10.63
N ARG A 275 27.33 15.70 -11.58
CA ARG A 275 27.63 15.90 -13.01
C ARG A 275 27.95 17.36 -13.31
N ASN A 276 27.20 18.30 -12.72
CA ASN A 276 27.41 19.74 -12.90
C ASN A 276 28.71 20.25 -12.22
N ARG A 277 29.24 19.58 -11.19
CA ARG A 277 30.53 19.91 -10.56
C ARG A 277 31.76 19.43 -11.32
N ARG A 278 31.62 18.46 -12.23
CA ARG A 278 32.74 17.93 -13.03
C ARG A 278 33.12 18.80 -14.23
N TRP A 279 32.40 19.88 -14.49
CA TRP A 279 32.64 20.78 -15.62
C TRP A 279 33.06 22.22 -15.20
N ARG A 280 33.63 22.35 -14.01
CA ARG A 280 34.29 23.60 -13.60
C ARG A 280 35.74 23.35 -13.23
#